data_9b1c33b0b71000110452d037bfc989a8
#
_entry.id   9b1c33b0b71000110452d037bfc989a8
#
_cell.length_a   1.000
_cell.length_b   1.000
_cell.length_c   1.000
_cell.angle_alpha   90.00
_cell.angle_beta   90.00
_cell.angle_gamma   90.00
#
_symmetry.space_group_name_H-M   'P 1'
#
loop_
_entity.id
_entity.type
_entity.pdbx_description
1 polymer ?
#
loop_
_entity_poly.entity_id
_entity_poly.type
_entity_poly.pdbx_seq_one_letter_code
_entity_poly.pdbx_strand_id
1 'polypeptide(L)'
;MEQELNLPYDRALSEAVWRRVAPELTPFAPLPAPEEREACCMAAPTEDGLVRVQRFIDEEVSMARAYRCHARSAPPAARRTLLRMADEELSHARTLLTAHYLMTGRFYQPPAAAGQEPSMPWCQLLRELYHEEACGGAAYAQAAEETEDVCLREPF
;
A
#
# COMPACT_ATOMS: atom_id res chain seq x y z
N MET A 1 -28.15 6.04 -15.41
CA MET A 1 -27.63 5.57 -16.70
C MET A 1 -26.21 6.12 -16.81
N GLU A 2 -25.26 5.34 -16.32
CA GLU A 2 -23.82 5.62 -16.51
C GLU A 2 -23.48 5.19 -17.92
N GLN A 3 -23.09 6.16 -18.76
CA GLN A 3 -22.48 5.87 -20.05
C GLN A 3 -21.04 5.45 -19.77
N GLU A 4 -20.76 4.15 -19.82
CA GLU A 4 -19.38 3.67 -19.98
C GLU A 4 -18.82 4.29 -21.26
N LEU A 5 -17.88 5.21 -21.10
CA LEU A 5 -17.03 5.71 -22.18
C LEU A 5 -16.10 4.56 -22.61
N ASN A 6 -16.63 3.67 -23.44
CA ASN A 6 -15.85 2.66 -24.12
C ASN A 6 -15.11 3.31 -25.29
N LEU A 7 -14.02 4.05 -24.96
CA LEU A 7 -13.12 4.56 -25.98
C LEU A 7 -12.34 3.37 -26.54
N PRO A 8 -12.40 3.11 -27.85
CA PRO A 8 -11.64 2.04 -28.46
C PRO A 8 -10.14 2.32 -28.22
N TYR A 9 -9.45 1.37 -27.58
CA TYR A 9 -8.02 1.45 -27.36
C TYR A 9 -7.30 1.37 -28.71
N ASP A 10 -6.70 2.50 -29.12
CA ASP A 10 -5.84 2.59 -30.30
C ASP A 10 -4.39 2.37 -29.89
N ARG A 11 -3.87 1.18 -30.16
CA ARG A 11 -2.50 0.79 -29.86
C ARG A 11 -1.48 1.68 -30.59
N ALA A 12 -1.72 2.01 -31.85
CA ALA A 12 -0.78 2.80 -32.63
C ALA A 12 -0.67 4.24 -32.10
N LEU A 13 -1.80 4.82 -31.71
CA LEU A 13 -1.83 6.13 -31.07
C LEU A 13 -1.12 6.08 -29.71
N SER A 14 -1.35 5.08 -28.92
CA SER A 14 -0.69 4.88 -27.62
C SER A 14 0.82 4.74 -27.77
N GLU A 15 1.29 3.95 -28.73
CA GLU A 15 2.72 3.81 -29.04
C GLU A 15 3.34 5.15 -29.47
N ALA A 16 2.66 5.93 -30.30
CA ALA A 16 3.13 7.24 -30.75
C ALA A 16 3.25 8.23 -29.58
N VAL A 17 2.30 8.22 -28.66
CA VAL A 17 2.33 9.04 -27.44
C VAL A 17 3.51 8.63 -26.55
N TRP A 18 3.70 7.33 -26.27
CA TRP A 18 4.78 6.83 -25.44
C TRP A 18 6.15 7.17 -25.97
N ARG A 19 6.40 6.98 -27.26
CA ARG A 19 7.69 7.34 -27.89
C ARG A 19 8.02 8.83 -27.74
N ARG A 20 7.02 9.67 -27.59
CA ARG A 20 7.21 11.12 -27.45
C ARG A 20 7.40 11.54 -26.00
N VAL A 21 6.76 10.86 -25.05
CA VAL A 21 6.72 11.24 -23.63
C VAL A 21 7.83 10.54 -22.83
N ALA A 22 8.12 9.28 -23.15
CA ALA A 22 9.11 8.46 -22.46
C ALA A 22 9.79 7.51 -23.45
N PRO A 23 10.68 8.05 -24.33
CA PRO A 23 11.32 7.27 -25.39
C PRO A 23 12.19 6.11 -24.88
N GLU A 24 12.66 6.20 -23.65
CA GLU A 24 13.42 5.14 -22.95
C GLU A 24 12.55 3.98 -22.46
N LEU A 25 11.24 4.18 -22.37
CA LEU A 25 10.29 3.13 -22.00
C LEU A 25 9.66 2.55 -23.26
N THR A 26 9.71 1.24 -23.42
CA THR A 26 9.09 0.54 -24.55
C THR A 26 7.97 -0.40 -24.05
N PRO A 27 6.84 0.14 -23.54
CA PRO A 27 5.76 -0.67 -22.96
C PRO A 27 5.11 -1.62 -23.96
N PHE A 28 5.38 -1.41 -25.27
CA PHE A 28 4.90 -2.23 -26.36
C PHE A 28 5.99 -3.14 -26.95
N ALA A 29 7.19 -3.19 -26.35
CA ALA A 29 8.19 -4.18 -26.72
C ALA A 29 7.59 -5.58 -26.56
N PRO A 30 7.93 -6.53 -27.43
CA PRO A 30 7.56 -7.92 -27.21
C PRO A 30 8.01 -8.32 -25.81
N LEU A 31 7.09 -8.88 -25.04
CA LEU A 31 7.48 -9.45 -23.75
C LEU A 31 8.51 -10.55 -24.01
N PRO A 32 9.59 -10.63 -23.23
CA PRO A 32 10.54 -11.73 -23.31
C PRO A 32 9.79 -13.06 -23.23
N ALA A 33 10.30 -14.09 -23.90
CA ALA A 33 9.73 -15.41 -23.84
C ALA A 33 9.58 -15.85 -22.37
N PRO A 34 8.57 -16.66 -22.02
CA PRO A 34 8.33 -17.08 -20.64
C PRO A 34 9.55 -17.68 -19.94
N GLU A 35 10.46 -18.26 -20.71
CA GLU A 35 11.71 -18.88 -20.24
C GLU A 35 12.81 -17.85 -19.90
N GLU A 36 12.71 -16.62 -20.43
CA GLU A 36 13.64 -15.52 -20.18
C GLU A 36 13.12 -14.55 -19.09
N ARG A 37 11.87 -14.72 -18.66
CA ARG A 37 11.38 -14.02 -17.49
C ARG A 37 12.07 -14.66 -16.31
N GLU A 38 13.03 -13.96 -15.72
CA GLU A 38 13.37 -14.20 -14.32
C GLU A 38 12.05 -14.41 -13.60
N ALA A 39 11.92 -15.54 -12.91
CA ALA A 39 10.67 -15.92 -12.25
C ALA A 39 10.11 -14.67 -11.56
N CYS A 40 9.03 -14.15 -12.12
CA CYS A 40 8.37 -13.00 -11.53
C CYS A 40 8.15 -13.35 -10.07
N CYS A 41 8.69 -12.54 -9.19
CA CYS A 41 8.83 -12.79 -7.78
C CYS A 41 7.52 -13.15 -7.05
N MET A 42 6.43 -13.21 -7.69
CA MET A 42 5.17 -13.63 -7.11
C MET A 42 4.96 -15.12 -7.38
N ALA A 43 5.65 -15.98 -6.64
CA ALA A 43 5.22 -17.35 -6.45
C ALA A 43 3.75 -17.32 -5.99
N ALA A 44 2.97 -18.37 -6.32
CA ALA A 44 1.58 -18.43 -5.86
C ALA A 44 1.58 -18.17 -4.33
N PRO A 45 0.84 -17.15 -3.85
CA PRO A 45 0.91 -16.74 -2.47
C PRO A 45 0.53 -17.92 -1.57
N THR A 46 1.31 -18.13 -0.53
CA THR A 46 0.87 -19.01 0.55
C THR A 46 -0.33 -18.37 1.23
N GLU A 47 -1.25 -19.18 1.75
CA GLU A 47 -2.43 -18.67 2.48
C GLU A 47 -2.00 -17.75 3.63
N ASP A 48 -0.98 -18.14 4.37
CA ASP A 48 -0.42 -17.35 5.48
C ASP A 48 0.19 -16.02 5.02
N GLY A 49 0.89 -16.00 3.88
CA GLY A 49 1.47 -14.79 3.30
C GLY A 49 0.39 -13.80 2.88
N LEU A 50 -0.69 -14.29 2.27
CA LEU A 50 -1.82 -13.45 1.87
C LEU A 50 -2.55 -12.84 3.07
N VAL A 51 -2.83 -13.64 4.10
CA VAL A 51 -3.47 -13.18 5.35
C VAL A 51 -2.61 -12.12 6.03
N ARG A 52 -1.29 -12.29 6.02
CA ARG A 52 -0.34 -11.32 6.58
C ARG A 52 -0.39 -9.97 5.84
N VAL A 53 -0.35 -9.99 4.51
CA VAL A 53 -0.48 -8.77 3.69
C VAL A 53 -1.80 -8.06 3.95
N GLN A 54 -2.92 -8.80 4.02
CA GLN A 54 -4.23 -8.22 4.32
C GLN A 54 -4.26 -7.57 5.70
N ARG A 55 -3.69 -8.23 6.72
CA ARG A 55 -3.59 -7.68 8.07
C ARG A 55 -2.80 -6.37 8.08
N PHE A 56 -1.66 -6.31 7.43
CA PHE A 56 -0.88 -5.07 7.34
C PHE A 56 -1.64 -3.96 6.62
N ILE A 57 -2.35 -4.25 5.52
CA ILE A 57 -3.21 -3.25 4.86
C ILE A 57 -4.24 -2.68 5.84
N ASP A 58 -4.88 -3.54 6.65
CA ASP A 58 -5.89 -3.12 7.62
C ASP A 58 -5.28 -2.26 8.73
N GLU A 59 -4.09 -2.61 9.22
CA GLU A 59 -3.33 -1.87 10.23
C GLU A 59 -2.97 -0.47 9.70
N GLU A 60 -2.36 -0.35 8.51
CA GLU A 60 -1.98 0.92 7.89
C GLU A 60 -3.19 1.85 7.68
N VAL A 61 -4.27 1.32 7.13
CA VAL A 61 -5.50 2.11 6.92
C VAL A 61 -6.11 2.54 8.25
N SER A 62 -6.04 1.71 9.28
CA SER A 62 -6.50 2.03 10.63
C SER A 62 -5.66 3.14 11.25
N MET A 63 -4.33 3.04 11.18
CA MET A 63 -3.40 4.05 11.69
C MET A 63 -3.56 5.39 10.97
N ALA A 64 -3.69 5.40 9.65
CA ALA A 64 -3.98 6.63 8.90
C ALA A 64 -5.24 7.34 9.39
N ARG A 65 -6.28 6.58 9.69
CA ARG A 65 -7.55 7.13 10.25
C ARG A 65 -7.36 7.64 11.67
N ALA A 66 -6.64 6.90 12.51
CA ALA A 66 -6.33 7.31 13.87
C ALA A 66 -5.54 8.62 13.88
N TYR A 67 -4.50 8.76 13.10
CA TYR A 67 -3.73 9.99 12.96
C TYR A 67 -4.59 11.18 12.51
N ARG A 68 -5.45 10.99 11.52
CA ARG A 68 -6.38 12.04 11.08
C ARG A 68 -7.39 12.43 12.15
N CYS A 69 -7.88 11.46 12.92
CA CYS A 69 -8.79 11.72 14.05
C CYS A 69 -8.07 12.53 15.12
N HIS A 70 -6.91 12.09 15.56
CA HIS A 70 -6.12 12.76 16.59
C HIS A 70 -5.65 14.16 16.17
N ALA A 71 -5.37 14.37 14.87
CA ALA A 71 -5.01 15.68 14.34
C ALA A 71 -6.09 16.75 14.57
N ARG A 72 -7.37 16.37 14.73
CA ARG A 72 -8.48 17.34 14.97
C ARG A 72 -8.36 18.03 16.32
N SER A 73 -7.96 17.30 17.34
CA SER A 73 -7.81 17.79 18.72
C SER A 73 -6.37 18.09 19.13
N ALA A 74 -5.40 17.82 18.25
CA ALA A 74 -3.97 18.00 18.50
C ALA A 74 -3.60 19.50 18.64
N PRO A 75 -2.58 19.83 19.46
CA PRO A 75 -1.97 21.14 19.44
C PRO A 75 -1.50 21.52 18.01
N PRO A 76 -1.56 22.82 17.64
CA PRO A 76 -1.25 23.25 16.27
C PRO A 76 0.10 22.79 15.75
N ALA A 77 1.12 22.73 16.63
CA ALA A 77 2.45 22.25 16.28
C ALA A 77 2.49 20.76 15.91
N ALA A 78 1.68 19.93 16.57
CA ALA A 78 1.62 18.49 16.34
C ALA A 78 0.70 18.11 15.18
N ARG A 79 -0.32 18.93 14.89
CA ARG A 79 -1.33 18.64 13.87
C ARG A 79 -0.72 18.31 12.52
N ARG A 80 0.26 19.13 12.07
CA ARG A 80 0.92 18.94 10.77
C ARG A 80 1.68 17.60 10.72
N THR A 81 2.34 17.24 11.81
CA THR A 81 3.09 15.98 11.91
C THR A 81 2.14 14.79 11.82
N LEU A 82 1.03 14.79 12.59
CA LEU A 82 0.04 13.72 12.54
C LEU A 82 -0.59 13.55 11.16
N LEU A 83 -0.89 14.65 10.46
CA LEU A 83 -1.44 14.58 9.11
C LEU A 83 -0.42 14.00 8.12
N ARG A 84 0.87 14.34 8.27
CA ARG A 84 1.94 13.76 7.45
C ARG A 84 2.08 12.27 7.72
N MET A 85 2.09 11.83 8.98
CA MET A 85 2.09 10.42 9.34
C MET A 85 0.89 9.69 8.73
N ALA A 86 -0.31 10.26 8.80
CA ALA A 86 -1.48 9.69 8.14
C ALA A 86 -1.32 9.50 6.62
N ASP A 87 -0.60 10.40 5.96
CA ASP A 87 -0.34 10.29 4.52
C ASP A 87 0.76 9.25 4.23
N GLU A 88 1.73 9.09 5.12
CA GLU A 88 2.76 8.04 5.10
C GLU A 88 2.10 6.65 5.21
N GLU A 89 1.21 6.43 6.21
CA GLU A 89 0.46 5.17 6.36
C GLU A 89 -0.37 4.82 5.11
N LEU A 90 -1.03 5.82 4.52
CA LEU A 90 -1.75 5.57 3.26
C LEU A 90 -0.82 5.23 2.09
N SER A 91 0.42 5.68 2.12
CA SER A 91 1.42 5.27 1.13
C SER A 91 1.82 3.80 1.32
N HIS A 92 2.06 3.38 2.56
CA HIS A 92 2.34 1.99 2.91
C HIS A 92 1.16 1.09 2.50
N ALA A 93 -0.06 1.47 2.88
CA ALA A 93 -1.27 0.74 2.47
C ALA A 93 -1.39 0.57 0.95
N ARG A 94 -1.06 1.60 0.15
CA ARG A 94 -1.09 1.50 -1.33
C ARG A 94 -0.06 0.52 -1.86
N THR A 95 1.14 0.50 -1.29
CA THR A 95 2.19 -0.46 -1.66
C THR A 95 1.71 -1.88 -1.41
N LEU A 96 1.17 -2.15 -0.23
CA LEU A 96 0.65 -3.46 0.15
C LEU A 96 -0.59 -3.86 -0.67
N LEU A 97 -1.50 -2.92 -0.98
CA LEU A 97 -2.64 -3.17 -1.86
C LEU A 97 -2.19 -3.55 -3.28
N THR A 98 -1.11 -2.93 -3.76
CA THR A 98 -0.51 -3.29 -5.05
C THR A 98 0.07 -4.69 -5.00
N ALA A 99 0.82 -5.03 -3.94
CA ALA A 99 1.33 -6.38 -3.73
C ALA A 99 0.20 -7.41 -3.67
N HIS A 100 -0.85 -7.15 -2.89
CA HIS A 100 -2.04 -8.00 -2.82
C HIS A 100 -2.69 -8.23 -4.18
N TYR A 101 -2.84 -7.17 -4.98
CA TYR A 101 -3.40 -7.28 -6.32
C TYR A 101 -2.51 -8.13 -7.25
N LEU A 102 -1.20 -7.93 -7.20
CA LEU A 102 -0.26 -8.72 -7.99
C LEU A 102 -0.27 -10.21 -7.60
N MET A 103 -0.43 -10.50 -6.30
CA MET A 103 -0.52 -11.88 -5.79
C MET A 103 -1.82 -12.58 -6.16
N THR A 104 -2.96 -11.85 -6.19
CA THR A 104 -4.29 -12.48 -6.26
C THR A 104 -5.09 -12.16 -7.52
N GLY A 105 -4.71 -11.10 -8.25
CA GLY A 105 -5.52 -10.52 -9.32
C GLY A 105 -6.80 -9.85 -8.84
N ARG A 106 -6.97 -9.64 -7.53
CA ARG A 106 -8.19 -9.08 -6.93
C ARG A 106 -7.89 -7.87 -6.06
N PHE A 107 -8.79 -6.90 -6.09
CA PHE A 107 -8.71 -5.77 -5.16
C PHE A 107 -9.14 -6.21 -3.76
N TYR A 108 -8.33 -5.85 -2.76
CA TYR A 108 -8.69 -5.99 -1.36
C TYR A 108 -9.32 -4.70 -0.86
N GLN A 109 -10.40 -4.82 -0.10
CA GLN A 109 -11.06 -3.67 0.51
C GLN A 109 -10.97 -3.80 2.03
N PRO A 110 -10.17 -2.92 2.67
CA PRO A 110 -10.05 -2.89 4.12
C PRO A 110 -11.41 -2.64 4.78
N PRO A 111 -11.67 -3.24 5.95
CA PRO A 111 -12.91 -3.02 6.67
C PRO A 111 -13.08 -1.55 7.06
N ALA A 112 -14.33 -1.09 7.09
CA ALA A 112 -14.63 0.23 7.59
C ALA A 112 -14.39 0.26 9.10
N ALA A 113 -13.30 0.88 9.54
CA ALA A 113 -13.06 1.08 10.96
C ALA A 113 -13.99 2.18 11.49
N ALA A 114 -14.63 1.93 12.63
CA ALA A 114 -15.31 2.97 13.39
C ALA A 114 -14.24 3.94 13.92
N GLY A 115 -14.36 5.22 13.58
CA GLY A 115 -13.47 6.24 14.13
C GLY A 115 -13.65 6.31 15.63
N GLN A 116 -12.60 6.04 16.39
CA GLN A 116 -12.61 6.29 17.82
C GLN A 116 -12.17 7.73 18.08
N GLU A 117 -12.97 8.46 18.86
CA GLU A 117 -12.56 9.77 19.40
C GLU A 117 -11.52 9.53 20.50
N PRO A 118 -10.38 10.25 20.48
CA PRO A 118 -9.39 10.11 21.53
C PRO A 118 -9.95 10.66 22.84
N SER A 119 -10.12 9.79 23.83
CA SER A 119 -10.59 10.17 25.17
C SER A 119 -9.47 10.24 26.21
N MET A 120 -8.21 10.17 25.77
CA MET A 120 -7.05 10.11 26.64
C MET A 120 -6.23 11.41 26.65
N PRO A 121 -5.44 11.67 27.72
CA PRO A 121 -4.52 12.80 27.77
C PRO A 121 -3.48 12.77 26.64
N TRP A 122 -3.13 13.93 26.10
CA TRP A 122 -2.22 14.07 24.96
C TRP A 122 -0.90 13.31 25.11
N CYS A 123 -0.25 13.39 26.28
CA CYS A 123 1.02 12.68 26.51
C CYS A 123 0.85 11.15 26.54
N GLN A 124 -0.31 10.67 26.96
CA GLN A 124 -0.60 9.25 26.91
C GLN A 124 -0.84 8.81 25.48
N LEU A 125 -1.62 9.56 24.71
CA LEU A 125 -1.86 9.31 23.30
C LEU A 125 -0.54 9.20 22.51
N LEU A 126 0.41 10.12 22.73
CA LEU A 126 1.70 10.06 22.04
C LEU A 126 2.51 8.81 22.38
N ARG A 127 2.39 8.28 23.61
CA ARG A 127 3.05 7.04 23.99
C ARG A 127 2.42 5.82 23.32
N GLU A 128 1.09 5.79 23.23
CA GLU A 128 0.36 4.72 22.53
C GLU A 128 0.72 4.72 21.05
N LEU A 129 0.65 5.87 20.38
CA LEU A 129 1.05 6.00 18.97
C LEU A 129 2.50 5.56 18.74
N TYR A 130 3.43 5.98 19.60
CA TYR A 130 4.83 5.54 19.51
C TYR A 130 4.97 4.03 19.68
N HIS A 131 4.20 3.44 20.60
CA HIS A 131 4.23 1.99 20.83
C HIS A 131 3.69 1.23 19.62
N GLU A 132 2.59 1.68 19.03
CA GLU A 132 2.00 1.10 17.83
C GLU A 132 2.98 1.15 16.65
N GLU A 133 3.64 2.28 16.42
CA GLU A 133 4.69 2.42 15.40
C GLU A 133 5.87 1.45 15.64
N ALA A 134 6.35 1.38 16.87
CA ALA A 134 7.46 0.50 17.20
C ALA A 134 7.10 -0.99 17.02
N CYS A 135 5.88 -1.38 17.39
CA CYS A 135 5.37 -2.73 17.19
C CYS A 135 5.14 -3.04 15.70
N GLY A 136 4.59 -2.09 14.96
CA GLY A 136 4.40 -2.19 13.51
C GLY A 136 5.73 -2.42 12.79
N GLY A 137 6.72 -1.55 13.04
CA GLY A 137 8.06 -1.70 12.45
C GLY A 137 8.73 -3.04 12.79
N ALA A 138 8.57 -3.54 14.02
CA ALA A 138 9.07 -4.86 14.39
C ALA A 138 8.35 -6.00 13.64
N ALA A 139 7.03 -5.87 13.45
CA ALA A 139 6.24 -6.85 12.71
C ALA A 139 6.61 -6.89 11.22
N TYR A 140 6.89 -5.73 10.61
CA TYR A 140 7.39 -5.64 9.24
C TYR A 140 8.78 -6.26 9.10
N ALA A 141 9.71 -5.93 10.00
CA ALA A 141 11.06 -6.52 10.00
C ALA A 141 10.99 -8.05 10.09
N GLN A 142 10.17 -8.58 11.00
CA GLN A 142 9.94 -10.01 11.11
C GLN A 142 9.33 -10.61 9.83
N ALA A 143 8.36 -9.95 9.23
CA ALA A 143 7.74 -10.43 8.00
C ALA A 143 8.74 -10.47 6.84
N ALA A 144 9.61 -9.46 6.73
CA ALA A 144 10.68 -9.42 5.73
C ALA A 144 11.71 -10.55 5.91
N GLU A 145 12.02 -10.93 7.16
CA GLU A 145 12.91 -12.05 7.46
C GLU A 145 12.28 -13.41 7.16
N GLU A 146 10.99 -13.56 7.46
CA GLU A 146 10.27 -14.83 7.32
C GLU A 146 9.79 -15.12 5.90
N THR A 147 9.65 -14.08 5.05
CA THR A 147 9.14 -14.30 3.70
C THR A 147 10.18 -14.93 2.79
N GLU A 148 9.79 -15.98 2.07
CA GLU A 148 10.59 -16.56 0.99
C GLU A 148 10.43 -15.79 -0.33
N ASP A 149 9.37 -14.98 -0.46
CA ASP A 149 9.12 -14.15 -1.63
C ASP A 149 9.98 -12.87 -1.58
N VAL A 150 10.99 -12.82 -2.44
CA VAL A 150 11.92 -11.68 -2.54
C VAL A 150 11.20 -10.37 -2.84
N CYS A 151 10.08 -10.41 -3.56
CA CYS A 151 9.31 -9.22 -3.90
C CYS A 151 8.48 -8.67 -2.73
N LEU A 152 8.23 -9.47 -1.71
CA LEU A 152 7.56 -9.02 -0.49
C LEU A 152 8.53 -8.49 0.57
N ARG A 153 9.84 -8.72 0.43
CA ARG A 153 10.85 -8.19 1.38
C ARG A 153 10.96 -6.68 1.32
N GLU A 154 10.83 -6.09 0.14
CA GLU A 154 10.94 -4.65 -0.04
C GLU A 154 9.67 -3.90 0.43
N PRO A 155 8.43 -4.39 0.19
CA PRO A 155 7.22 -3.81 0.76
C PRO A 155 7.09 -3.95 2.28
N PHE A 156 7.76 -4.93 2.92
CA PHE A 156 7.86 -5.09 4.35
C PHE A 156 9.06 -4.33 4.91
#